data_2854b28de28d1cb94b32684ff8aa5e16
#
_entry.id   2854b28de28d1cb94b32684ff8aa5e16
#
_cell.length_a   1.000
_cell.length_b   1.000
_cell.length_c   1.000
_cell.angle_alpha   90.00
_cell.angle_beta   90.00
_cell.angle_gamma   90.00
#
_symmetry.space_group_name_H-M   'P 1'
#
loop_
_entity.id
_entity.type
_entity.pdbx_description
1 polymer ?
#
loop_
_entity_poly.entity_id
_entity_poly.type
_entity_poly.pdbx_seq_one_letter_code
_entity_poly.pdbx_strand_id
1 'polypeptide(L)'
;MPRVLEVIVNSSSGAGAPEKARQRVREEFAKYDVDARVRSAKTGTEVLELAENAAGSCADIMVAAGGDGTVSAVAAEAFRSGKALGVLPFGTLNNFSKDLSIPQDFSEAVRTIAEGEQMNIDLAEVNGLLFVNNSSIGLYPRMVKKREQQQRLGHSKWRAAFWAALRIFRISPFVKVRIEIDGKSFLRKTPFVFVGNNAYEMELYNIGRRPRLDAGKLSVYFLHRGGRWGIVMLILHTLTGRLRQWRDFEEVLTDTVTIQTRRKRLPVALDGEVALVQTPLVYKIIPKALSVIVPKRENG
;
A
#
# COMPACT_ATOMS: atom_id res chain seq x y z
N MET A 1 30.20 -1.39 -15.87
CA MET A 1 29.42 -0.18 -16.21
C MET A 1 28.66 0.26 -14.97
N PRO A 2 28.57 1.56 -14.65
CA PRO A 2 27.76 2.03 -13.53
C PRO A 2 26.30 1.60 -13.71
N ARG A 3 25.63 1.29 -12.61
CA ARG A 3 24.18 0.96 -12.63
C ARG A 3 23.39 2.19 -13.06
N VAL A 4 22.44 2.01 -13.97
CA VAL A 4 21.56 3.09 -14.43
C VAL A 4 20.27 3.09 -13.63
N LEU A 5 19.96 4.24 -13.02
CA LEU A 5 18.74 4.43 -12.21
C LEU A 5 17.80 5.43 -12.87
N GLU A 6 16.53 5.11 -12.99
CA GLU A 6 15.46 6.07 -13.28
C GLU A 6 14.74 6.45 -11.98
N VAL A 7 14.93 7.69 -11.53
CA VAL A 7 14.39 8.17 -10.25
C VAL A 7 13.20 9.09 -10.49
N ILE A 8 12.03 8.69 -9.96
CA ILE A 8 10.77 9.43 -10.08
C ILE A 8 10.47 10.09 -8.75
N VAL A 9 10.59 11.43 -8.71
CA VAL A 9 10.36 12.23 -7.50
C VAL A 9 8.96 12.82 -7.53
N ASN A 10 8.12 12.46 -6.57
CA ASN A 10 6.83 13.11 -6.38
C ASN A 10 6.97 14.33 -5.49
N SER A 11 7.01 15.53 -6.08
CA SER A 11 7.18 16.78 -5.37
C SER A 11 5.99 17.20 -4.48
N SER A 12 4.81 16.57 -4.66
CA SER A 12 3.65 16.80 -3.77
C SER A 12 3.77 16.06 -2.44
N SER A 13 4.72 15.12 -2.30
CA SER A 13 4.92 14.27 -1.11
C SER A 13 5.90 14.83 -0.08
N GLY A 14 6.05 16.15 0.02
CA GLY A 14 6.94 16.77 1.02
C GLY A 14 8.40 16.95 0.58
N ALA A 15 8.74 16.60 -0.66
CA ALA A 15 10.08 16.73 -1.22
C ALA A 15 10.54 18.19 -1.47
N GLY A 16 9.67 19.17 -1.23
CA GLY A 16 9.94 20.59 -1.50
C GLY A 16 9.72 20.99 -2.96
N ALA A 17 10.30 22.13 -3.38
CA ALA A 17 10.19 22.58 -4.76
C ALA A 17 10.81 21.54 -5.72
N PRO A 18 10.14 21.20 -6.86
CA PRO A 18 10.54 20.11 -7.74
C PRO A 18 12.00 20.12 -8.17
N GLU A 19 12.53 21.29 -8.48
CA GLU A 19 13.92 21.45 -8.92
C GLU A 19 14.92 21.20 -7.79
N LYS A 20 14.64 21.73 -6.59
CA LYS A 20 15.50 21.50 -5.42
C LYS A 20 15.50 20.01 -5.02
N ALA A 21 14.35 19.34 -5.11
CA ALA A 21 14.25 17.92 -4.82
C ALA A 21 15.07 17.09 -5.82
N ARG A 22 14.96 17.41 -7.13
CA ARG A 22 15.76 16.73 -8.17
C ARG A 22 17.26 16.93 -7.95
N GLN A 23 17.67 18.16 -7.70
CA GLN A 23 19.08 18.50 -7.49
C GLN A 23 19.64 17.77 -6.28
N ARG A 24 18.93 17.82 -5.14
CA ARG A 24 19.32 17.10 -3.92
C ARG A 24 19.50 15.59 -4.16
N VAL A 25 18.58 14.97 -4.88
CA VAL A 25 18.67 13.54 -5.21
C VAL A 25 19.86 13.24 -6.09
N ARG A 26 20.12 14.07 -7.11
CA ARG A 26 21.30 13.91 -7.99
C ARG A 26 22.61 14.05 -7.24
N GLU A 27 22.74 15.09 -6.42
CA GLU A 27 23.94 15.36 -5.62
C GLU A 27 24.24 14.21 -4.64
N GLU A 28 23.19 13.62 -4.06
CA GLU A 28 23.39 12.51 -3.14
C GLU A 28 23.82 11.23 -3.87
N PHE A 29 23.19 10.90 -5.01
CA PHE A 29 23.60 9.76 -5.83
C PHE A 29 24.99 9.94 -6.46
N ALA A 30 25.40 11.17 -6.75
CA ALA A 30 26.74 11.45 -7.29
C ALA A 30 27.90 11.04 -6.36
N LYS A 31 27.61 10.75 -5.08
CA LYS A 31 28.59 10.21 -4.14
C LYS A 31 28.92 8.73 -4.38
N TYR A 32 28.11 8.06 -5.21
CA TYR A 32 28.20 6.63 -5.52
C TYR A 32 28.43 6.43 -7.02
N ASP A 33 28.95 5.28 -7.41
CA ASP A 33 29.18 4.94 -8.82
C ASP A 33 27.87 4.46 -9.50
N VAL A 34 26.90 5.41 -9.66
CA VAL A 34 25.59 5.17 -10.29
C VAL A 34 25.20 6.31 -11.21
N ASP A 35 24.57 6.01 -12.35
CA ASP A 35 23.98 6.99 -13.28
C ASP A 35 22.49 7.22 -12.90
N ALA A 36 22.22 8.23 -12.08
CA ALA A 36 20.87 8.55 -11.60
C ALA A 36 20.19 9.60 -12.50
N ARG A 37 19.22 9.16 -13.28
CA ARG A 37 18.36 10.01 -14.11
C ARG A 37 17.13 10.43 -13.34
N VAL A 38 17.13 11.65 -12.81
CA VAL A 38 16.10 12.13 -11.88
C VAL A 38 15.05 12.95 -12.61
N ARG A 39 13.80 12.54 -12.52
CA ARG A 39 12.62 13.25 -13.04
C ARG A 39 11.65 13.56 -11.92
N SER A 40 10.92 14.68 -11.99
CA SER A 40 9.96 15.09 -10.98
C SER A 40 8.54 15.16 -11.54
N ALA A 41 7.60 14.64 -10.77
CA ALA A 41 6.16 14.72 -11.00
C ALA A 41 5.51 15.64 -9.97
N LYS A 42 4.44 16.34 -10.36
CA LYS A 42 3.61 17.18 -9.48
C LYS A 42 2.27 16.53 -9.15
N THR A 43 1.85 15.57 -9.96
CA THR A 43 0.56 14.87 -9.85
C THR A 43 0.75 13.37 -9.90
N GLY A 44 -0.23 12.61 -9.39
CA GLY A 44 -0.21 11.15 -9.50
C GLY A 44 -0.23 10.66 -10.96
N THR A 45 -0.91 11.38 -11.86
CA THR A 45 -0.93 11.07 -13.29
C THR A 45 0.47 11.20 -13.90
N GLU A 46 1.19 12.28 -13.60
CA GLU A 46 2.57 12.45 -14.06
C GLU A 46 3.51 11.36 -13.49
N VAL A 47 3.25 10.89 -12.24
CA VAL A 47 4.02 9.76 -11.68
C VAL A 47 3.83 8.50 -12.52
N LEU A 48 2.58 8.18 -12.91
CA LEU A 48 2.29 7.01 -13.76
C LEU A 48 2.97 7.13 -15.11
N GLU A 49 2.84 8.26 -15.80
CA GLU A 49 3.49 8.51 -17.10
C GLU A 49 5.03 8.37 -17.03
N LEU A 50 5.64 8.92 -15.98
CA LEU A 50 7.09 8.79 -15.77
C LEU A 50 7.49 7.35 -15.43
N ALA A 51 6.68 6.61 -14.70
CA ALA A 51 6.93 5.21 -14.39
C ALA A 51 6.85 4.32 -15.65
N GLU A 52 5.84 4.52 -16.50
CA GLU A 52 5.73 3.86 -17.82
C GLU A 52 6.94 4.16 -18.70
N ASN A 53 7.36 5.42 -18.79
CA ASN A 53 8.55 5.80 -19.55
C ASN A 53 9.84 5.15 -18.99
N ALA A 54 9.98 5.10 -17.67
CA ALA A 54 11.12 4.47 -17.00
C ALA A 54 11.14 2.94 -17.22
N ALA A 55 9.99 2.30 -17.29
CA ALA A 55 9.86 0.88 -17.61
C ALA A 55 10.44 0.55 -18.99
N GLY A 56 10.26 1.42 -19.99
CA GLY A 56 10.81 1.28 -21.33
C GLY A 56 12.28 1.71 -21.49
N SER A 57 12.91 2.27 -20.45
CA SER A 57 14.30 2.75 -20.52
C SER A 57 15.33 1.61 -20.37
N CYS A 58 16.61 1.92 -20.55
CA CYS A 58 17.71 1.00 -20.29
C CYS A 58 18.14 0.92 -18.82
N ALA A 59 17.38 1.52 -17.90
CA ALA A 59 17.72 1.48 -16.48
C ALA A 59 17.54 0.08 -15.89
N ASP A 60 18.40 -0.27 -14.96
CA ASP A 60 18.35 -1.53 -14.20
C ASP A 60 17.37 -1.44 -13.02
N ILE A 61 17.25 -0.24 -12.46
CA ILE A 61 16.49 0.04 -11.25
C ILE A 61 15.56 1.24 -11.48
N MET A 62 14.31 1.09 -11.10
CA MET A 62 13.33 2.17 -11.00
C MET A 62 13.22 2.63 -9.55
N VAL A 63 13.40 3.91 -9.28
CA VAL A 63 13.39 4.45 -7.92
C VAL A 63 12.15 5.31 -7.70
N ALA A 64 11.35 4.94 -6.71
CA ALA A 64 10.20 5.71 -6.23
C ALA A 64 10.61 6.64 -5.10
N ALA A 65 10.68 7.95 -5.37
CA ALA A 65 10.93 8.98 -4.36
C ALA A 65 9.62 9.69 -4.00
N GLY A 66 8.93 9.19 -2.98
CA GLY A 66 7.60 9.68 -2.59
C GLY A 66 6.99 8.92 -1.41
N GLY A 67 5.68 9.04 -1.25
CA GLY A 67 4.89 8.25 -0.29
C GLY A 67 4.39 6.93 -0.88
N ASP A 68 3.60 6.18 -0.09
CA ASP A 68 3.12 4.83 -0.45
C ASP A 68 2.42 4.78 -1.83
N GLY A 69 1.63 5.80 -2.22
CA GLY A 69 1.00 5.86 -3.55
C GLY A 69 2.00 5.97 -4.71
N THR A 70 3.09 6.74 -4.53
CA THR A 70 4.17 6.82 -5.52
C THR A 70 4.91 5.48 -5.62
N VAL A 71 5.16 4.85 -4.47
CA VAL A 71 5.79 3.53 -4.41
C VAL A 71 4.95 2.49 -5.15
N SER A 72 3.64 2.44 -4.90
CA SER A 72 2.73 1.50 -5.60
C SER A 72 2.71 1.69 -7.11
N ALA A 73 2.68 2.94 -7.58
CA ALA A 73 2.69 3.25 -9.01
C ALA A 73 3.98 2.77 -9.69
N VAL A 74 5.13 3.10 -9.11
CA VAL A 74 6.44 2.70 -9.66
C VAL A 74 6.67 1.19 -9.53
N ALA A 75 6.24 0.58 -8.42
CA ALA A 75 6.34 -0.87 -8.19
C ALA A 75 5.58 -1.68 -9.26
N ALA A 76 4.40 -1.22 -9.66
CA ALA A 76 3.62 -1.88 -10.70
C ALA A 76 4.35 -1.89 -12.04
N GLU A 77 4.99 -0.79 -12.43
CA GLU A 77 5.76 -0.70 -13.68
C GLU A 77 7.12 -1.42 -13.57
N ALA A 78 7.78 -1.39 -12.41
CA ALA A 78 8.98 -2.16 -12.15
C ALA A 78 8.71 -3.66 -12.31
N PHE A 79 7.61 -4.16 -11.76
CA PHE A 79 7.18 -5.55 -11.93
C PHE A 79 6.93 -5.90 -13.41
N ARG A 80 6.17 -5.07 -14.14
CA ARG A 80 5.84 -5.32 -15.56
C ARG A 80 7.07 -5.35 -16.45
N SER A 81 8.07 -4.54 -16.14
CA SER A 81 9.32 -4.43 -16.90
C SER A 81 10.44 -5.36 -16.42
N GLY A 82 10.23 -6.10 -15.32
CA GLY A 82 11.24 -6.97 -14.72
C GLY A 82 12.42 -6.22 -14.08
N LYS A 83 12.25 -4.92 -13.78
CA LYS A 83 13.27 -4.09 -13.16
C LYS A 83 13.19 -4.14 -11.65
N ALA A 84 14.31 -3.88 -10.97
CA ALA A 84 14.31 -3.75 -9.51
C ALA A 84 13.72 -2.40 -9.08
N LEU A 85 13.09 -2.39 -7.88
CA LEU A 85 12.54 -1.20 -7.25
C LEU A 85 13.49 -0.68 -6.18
N GLY A 86 13.85 0.60 -6.24
CA GLY A 86 14.43 1.36 -5.14
C GLY A 86 13.38 2.27 -4.51
N VAL A 87 13.50 2.56 -3.21
CA VAL A 87 12.54 3.40 -2.49
C VAL A 87 13.24 4.51 -1.70
N LEU A 88 12.86 5.76 -1.97
CA LEU A 88 13.22 6.94 -1.16
C LEU A 88 11.95 7.43 -0.42
N PRO A 89 11.87 7.30 0.91
CA PRO A 89 10.65 7.53 1.69
C PRO A 89 10.41 9.02 1.96
N PHE A 90 9.76 9.74 1.03
CA PHE A 90 9.41 11.16 1.18
C PHE A 90 7.97 11.39 1.67
N GLY A 91 7.21 10.32 1.92
CA GLY A 91 5.84 10.41 2.43
C GLY A 91 5.79 10.57 3.95
N THR A 92 4.55 10.66 4.46
CA THR A 92 4.30 10.79 5.91
C THR A 92 4.27 9.44 6.63
N LEU A 93 3.68 8.41 6.01
CA LEU A 93 3.51 7.08 6.63
C LEU A 93 4.64 6.14 6.25
N ASN A 94 4.96 6.03 4.97
CA ASN A 94 6.04 5.21 4.42
C ASN A 94 5.99 3.75 4.91
N ASN A 95 4.78 3.16 4.92
CA ASN A 95 4.58 1.82 5.48
C ASN A 95 5.42 0.77 4.75
N PHE A 96 5.42 0.82 3.41
CA PHE A 96 6.15 -0.12 2.59
C PHE A 96 7.67 -0.10 2.87
N SER A 97 8.28 1.08 2.94
CA SER A 97 9.71 1.18 3.23
C SER A 97 10.07 0.74 4.65
N LYS A 98 9.17 0.97 5.62
CA LYS A 98 9.35 0.50 7.00
C LYS A 98 9.29 -1.01 7.11
N ASP A 99 8.35 -1.66 6.39
CA ASP A 99 8.24 -3.12 6.35
C ASP A 99 9.50 -3.79 5.78
N LEU A 100 10.19 -3.09 4.86
CA LEU A 100 11.47 -3.51 4.26
C LEU A 100 12.71 -3.06 5.06
N SER A 101 12.51 -2.43 6.22
CA SER A 101 13.60 -1.87 7.04
C SER A 101 14.47 -0.85 6.29
N ILE A 102 13.94 -0.20 5.25
CA ILE A 102 14.63 0.87 4.52
C ILE A 102 14.72 2.09 5.44
N PRO A 103 15.92 2.67 5.65
CA PRO A 103 16.10 3.86 6.48
C PRO A 103 15.19 5.01 6.07
N GLN A 104 14.65 5.73 7.07
CA GLN A 104 13.81 6.90 6.81
C GLN A 104 14.65 8.19 6.63
N ASP A 105 15.94 8.13 6.97
CA ASP A 105 16.90 9.16 6.61
C ASP A 105 17.19 9.12 5.11
N PHE A 106 17.27 10.29 4.50
CA PHE A 106 17.41 10.43 3.06
C PHE A 106 18.75 9.87 2.54
N SER A 107 19.86 10.22 3.19
CA SER A 107 21.20 9.79 2.74
C SER A 107 21.40 8.30 2.91
N GLU A 108 20.90 7.73 4.01
CA GLU A 108 20.93 6.28 4.25
C GLU A 108 20.02 5.51 3.29
N ALA A 109 18.88 6.08 2.89
CA ALA A 109 18.01 5.47 1.89
C ALA A 109 18.67 5.48 0.49
N VAL A 110 19.35 6.56 0.11
CA VAL A 110 20.15 6.64 -1.13
C VAL A 110 21.29 5.61 -1.09
N ARG A 111 22.02 5.52 0.02
CA ARG A 111 23.06 4.52 0.22
C ARG A 111 22.52 3.10 0.07
N THR A 112 21.34 2.83 0.64
CA THR A 112 20.67 1.53 0.48
C THR A 112 20.44 1.19 -0.99
N ILE A 113 19.98 2.15 -1.80
CA ILE A 113 19.76 1.90 -3.24
C ILE A 113 21.09 1.66 -3.99
N ALA A 114 22.13 2.41 -3.64
CA ALA A 114 23.43 2.31 -4.30
C ALA A 114 24.19 1.02 -3.92
N GLU A 115 24.18 0.63 -2.66
CA GLU A 115 25.05 -0.41 -2.08
C GLU A 115 24.31 -1.63 -1.53
N GLY A 116 22.98 -1.57 -1.43
CA GLY A 116 22.12 -2.61 -0.84
C GLY A 116 22.07 -3.91 -1.63
N GLU A 117 21.29 -4.84 -1.17
CA GLU A 117 21.02 -6.13 -1.79
C GLU A 117 19.61 -6.22 -2.37
N GLN A 118 19.41 -7.13 -3.33
CA GLN A 118 18.09 -7.39 -3.89
C GLN A 118 17.35 -8.43 -3.06
N MET A 119 16.11 -8.13 -2.70
CA MET A 119 15.17 -9.03 -2.06
C MET A 119 13.92 -9.17 -2.93
N ASN A 120 13.53 -10.41 -3.21
CA ASN A 120 12.29 -10.65 -3.94
C ASN A 120 11.12 -10.73 -2.95
N ILE A 121 10.10 -9.90 -3.20
CA ILE A 121 8.89 -9.83 -2.38
C ILE A 121 7.66 -10.21 -3.20
N ASP A 122 6.58 -10.53 -2.49
CA ASP A 122 5.30 -10.83 -3.11
C ASP A 122 4.59 -9.55 -3.56
N LEU A 123 3.85 -9.66 -4.65
CA LEU A 123 2.83 -8.69 -5.03
C LEU A 123 1.45 -9.35 -4.93
N ALA A 124 0.42 -8.52 -4.88
CA ALA A 124 -0.95 -8.99 -4.97
C ALA A 124 -1.71 -8.23 -6.05
N GLU A 125 -2.73 -8.87 -6.59
CA GLU A 125 -3.61 -8.27 -7.59
C GLU A 125 -5.08 -8.50 -7.29
N VAL A 126 -5.93 -7.63 -7.83
CA VAL A 126 -7.37 -7.85 -7.97
C VAL A 126 -7.79 -7.52 -9.39
N ASN A 127 -8.28 -8.52 -10.11
CA ASN A 127 -8.70 -8.39 -11.53
C ASN A 127 -7.63 -7.68 -12.40
N GLY A 128 -6.34 -8.00 -12.20
CA GLY A 128 -5.19 -7.41 -12.92
C GLY A 128 -4.70 -6.06 -12.39
N LEU A 129 -5.34 -5.47 -11.38
CA LEU A 129 -4.86 -4.28 -10.69
C LEU A 129 -3.94 -4.68 -9.54
N LEU A 130 -2.68 -4.30 -9.63
CA LEU A 130 -1.64 -4.62 -8.64
C LEU A 130 -1.74 -3.76 -7.39
N PHE A 131 -1.32 -4.30 -6.26
CA PHE A 131 -1.09 -3.57 -5.03
C PHE A 131 0.07 -4.18 -4.23
N VAL A 132 0.81 -3.33 -3.53
CA VAL A 132 2.00 -3.75 -2.76
C VAL A 132 1.70 -3.92 -1.29
N ASN A 133 0.71 -3.19 -0.75
CA ASN A 133 0.34 -3.24 0.66
C ASN A 133 -0.99 -3.96 0.87
N ASN A 134 -2.08 -3.33 0.49
CA ASN A 134 -3.41 -3.84 0.79
C ASN A 134 -4.49 -3.33 -0.16
N SER A 135 -5.57 -4.08 -0.17
CA SER A 135 -6.83 -3.69 -0.80
C SER A 135 -7.98 -3.77 0.19
N SER A 136 -9.00 -2.96 0.00
CA SER A 136 -10.21 -3.05 0.82
C SER A 136 -11.48 -2.63 0.08
N ILE A 137 -12.59 -3.21 0.52
CA ILE A 137 -13.94 -2.85 0.07
C ILE A 137 -14.83 -2.47 1.26
N GLY A 138 -15.86 -1.67 1.01
CA GLY A 138 -16.86 -1.27 2.01
C GLY A 138 -16.63 0.12 2.59
N LEU A 139 -16.37 0.23 3.88
CA LEU A 139 -16.27 1.51 4.58
C LEU A 139 -15.02 2.32 4.20
N TYR A 140 -13.87 1.66 4.10
CA TYR A 140 -12.58 2.30 3.89
C TYR A 140 -12.49 3.10 2.58
N PRO A 141 -12.88 2.59 1.40
CA PRO A 141 -12.87 3.38 0.15
C PRO A 141 -13.69 4.67 0.24
N ARG A 142 -14.77 4.65 1.04
CA ARG A 142 -15.62 5.82 1.27
C ARG A 142 -14.95 6.86 2.18
N MET A 143 -14.11 6.42 3.10
CA MET A 143 -13.35 7.29 4.00
C MET A 143 -12.20 7.98 3.26
N VAL A 144 -11.48 7.26 2.40
CA VAL A 144 -10.37 7.79 1.59
C VAL A 144 -10.86 8.94 0.70
N LYS A 145 -11.94 8.75 -0.09
CA LYS A 145 -12.54 9.82 -0.91
C LYS A 145 -12.91 11.09 -0.13
N LYS A 146 -13.25 10.98 1.17
CA LYS A 146 -13.61 12.14 1.99
C LYS A 146 -12.42 12.80 2.67
N ARG A 147 -11.35 12.06 2.95
CA ARG A 147 -10.12 12.63 3.53
C ARG A 147 -9.49 13.65 2.58
N GLU A 148 -9.48 13.36 1.29
CA GLU A 148 -9.02 14.29 0.24
C GLU A 148 -9.84 15.59 0.19
N GLN A 149 -11.16 15.51 0.46
CA GLN A 149 -12.04 16.69 0.49
C GLN A 149 -11.94 17.49 1.79
N GLN A 150 -11.59 16.85 2.94
CA GLN A 150 -11.60 17.49 4.27
C GLN A 150 -10.26 18.06 4.72
N GLN A 151 -9.14 17.70 4.10
CA GLN A 151 -7.83 18.31 4.40
C GLN A 151 -7.81 19.83 4.15
N ARG A 152 -8.84 20.38 3.49
CA ARG A 152 -9.01 21.83 3.25
C ARG A 152 -9.76 22.60 4.33
N LEU A 153 -10.29 21.94 5.38
CA LEU A 153 -11.13 22.56 6.41
C LEU A 153 -10.56 22.28 7.81
N GLY A 154 -9.84 23.26 8.37
CA GLY A 154 -9.14 23.21 9.65
C GLY A 154 -10.02 23.04 10.91
N HIS A 155 -10.68 21.90 11.09
CA HIS A 155 -11.48 21.60 12.28
C HIS A 155 -10.71 20.74 13.30
N SER A 156 -10.94 21.02 14.60
CA SER A 156 -10.42 20.27 15.75
C SER A 156 -10.57 18.74 15.55
N LYS A 157 -9.47 17.98 15.68
CA LYS A 157 -9.38 16.53 15.45
C LYS A 157 -10.45 15.71 16.20
N TRP A 158 -10.80 16.10 17.42
CA TRP A 158 -11.79 15.40 18.26
C TRP A 158 -13.24 15.61 17.80
N ARG A 159 -13.59 16.81 17.37
CA ARG A 159 -14.93 17.11 16.83
C ARG A 159 -15.13 16.41 15.49
N ALA A 160 -14.10 16.38 14.64
CA ALA A 160 -14.12 15.66 13.37
C ALA A 160 -14.27 14.14 13.58
N ALA A 161 -13.57 13.57 14.56
CA ALA A 161 -13.70 12.15 14.91
C ALA A 161 -15.10 11.79 15.44
N PHE A 162 -15.69 12.63 16.30
CA PHE A 162 -17.04 12.44 16.82
C PHE A 162 -18.10 12.50 15.71
N TRP A 163 -18.04 13.50 14.84
CA TRP A 163 -18.95 13.61 13.70
C TRP A 163 -18.77 12.51 12.67
N ALA A 164 -17.53 12.05 12.46
CA ALA A 164 -17.24 10.89 11.60
C ALA A 164 -17.86 9.61 12.20
N ALA A 165 -17.72 9.36 13.49
CA ALA A 165 -18.32 8.22 14.18
C ALA A 165 -19.85 8.25 14.11
N LEU A 166 -20.49 9.41 14.38
CA LEU A 166 -21.94 9.58 14.31
C LEU A 166 -22.47 9.38 12.89
N ARG A 167 -21.71 9.82 11.89
CA ARG A 167 -22.04 9.65 10.47
C ARG A 167 -21.89 8.20 10.00
N ILE A 168 -20.88 7.48 10.49
CA ILE A 168 -20.69 6.02 10.27
C ILE A 168 -21.91 5.28 10.83
N PHE A 169 -22.43 5.71 11.97
CA PHE A 169 -23.64 5.12 12.59
C PHE A 169 -24.91 5.36 11.77
N ARG A 170 -25.02 6.50 11.07
CA ARG A 170 -26.20 6.85 10.25
C ARG A 170 -26.16 6.24 8.86
N ILE A 171 -24.98 6.09 8.26
CA ILE A 171 -24.82 5.48 6.93
C ILE A 171 -24.65 3.98 7.18
N SER A 172 -25.53 3.14 6.64
CA SER A 172 -25.36 1.68 6.70
C SER A 172 -24.21 1.26 5.76
N PRO A 173 -22.97 1.10 6.25
CA PRO A 173 -21.81 0.84 5.40
C PRO A 173 -21.68 -0.62 4.99
N PHE A 174 -22.67 -1.45 5.34
CA PHE A 174 -22.61 -2.89 5.16
C PHE A 174 -22.73 -3.30 3.71
N VAL A 175 -21.80 -4.15 3.29
CA VAL A 175 -21.81 -4.83 1.99
C VAL A 175 -22.18 -6.29 2.22
N LYS A 176 -23.16 -6.80 1.46
CA LYS A 176 -23.43 -8.24 1.40
C LYS A 176 -22.49 -8.85 0.38
N VAL A 177 -21.61 -9.71 0.83
CA VAL A 177 -20.61 -10.37 0.01
C VAL A 177 -20.67 -11.88 0.19
N ARG A 178 -20.41 -12.61 -0.89
CA ARG A 178 -20.03 -14.01 -0.84
C ARG A 178 -18.53 -14.06 -1.03
N ILE A 179 -17.83 -14.59 -0.04
CA ILE A 179 -16.37 -14.75 -0.03
C ILE A 179 -16.09 -16.23 -0.26
N GLU A 180 -15.33 -16.54 -1.29
CA GLU A 180 -14.95 -17.92 -1.65
C GLU A 180 -13.44 -18.05 -1.45
N ILE A 181 -13.03 -18.95 -0.55
CA ILE A 181 -11.65 -19.23 -0.17
C ILE A 181 -11.49 -20.74 -0.09
N ASP A 182 -10.52 -21.30 -0.81
CA ASP A 182 -10.16 -22.72 -0.78
C ASP A 182 -11.39 -23.65 -0.92
N GLY A 183 -12.28 -23.34 -1.86
CA GLY A 183 -13.50 -24.09 -2.12
C GLY A 183 -14.63 -23.93 -1.08
N LYS A 184 -14.39 -23.15 -0.03
CA LYS A 184 -15.43 -22.81 0.97
C LYS A 184 -16.07 -21.47 0.64
N SER A 185 -17.40 -21.39 0.80
CA SER A 185 -18.16 -20.15 0.53
C SER A 185 -18.78 -19.60 1.81
N PHE A 186 -18.51 -18.33 2.09
CA PHE A 186 -19.00 -17.60 3.25
C PHE A 186 -19.90 -16.46 2.81
N LEU A 187 -21.18 -16.48 3.20
CA LEU A 187 -22.06 -15.34 2.98
C LEU A 187 -21.97 -14.41 4.18
N ARG A 188 -21.53 -13.17 3.97
CA ARG A 188 -21.30 -12.20 5.03
C ARG A 188 -21.99 -10.87 4.73
N LYS A 189 -22.47 -10.23 5.79
CA LYS A 189 -22.89 -8.83 5.78
C LYS A 189 -21.92 -8.06 6.66
N THR A 190 -20.86 -7.52 6.05
CA THR A 190 -19.73 -6.91 6.75
C THR A 190 -19.57 -5.43 6.40
N PRO A 191 -19.05 -4.58 7.30
CA PRO A 191 -18.76 -3.20 7.00
C PRO A 191 -17.55 -3.05 6.07
N PHE A 192 -16.63 -4.01 6.07
CA PHE A 192 -15.44 -4.04 5.21
C PHE A 192 -14.98 -5.48 4.96
N VAL A 193 -14.24 -5.67 3.88
CA VAL A 193 -13.29 -6.77 3.71
C VAL A 193 -11.95 -6.11 3.40
N PHE A 194 -10.92 -6.50 4.12
CA PHE A 194 -9.56 -6.06 3.92
C PHE A 194 -8.74 -7.25 3.43
N VAL A 195 -7.96 -7.04 2.39
CA VAL A 195 -7.09 -8.05 1.79
C VAL A 195 -5.67 -7.50 1.80
N GLY A 196 -4.83 -8.10 2.61
CA GLY A 196 -3.43 -7.73 2.72
C GLY A 196 -2.55 -8.55 1.79
N ASN A 197 -1.50 -7.93 1.26
CA ASN A 197 -0.38 -8.62 0.65
C ASN A 197 0.52 -9.10 1.79
N ASN A 198 0.44 -10.38 2.11
CA ASN A 198 0.96 -11.02 3.32
C ASN A 198 0.23 -10.66 4.63
N ALA A 199 0.56 -11.34 5.72
CA ALA A 199 -0.09 -11.17 7.01
C ALA A 199 0.36 -9.87 7.70
N TYR A 200 -0.58 -9.23 8.40
CA TYR A 200 -0.34 -8.04 9.21
C TYR A 200 -0.24 -8.40 10.69
N GLU A 201 0.66 -7.74 11.41
CA GLU A 201 0.65 -7.74 12.86
C GLU A 201 -0.51 -6.90 13.39
N MET A 202 -1.27 -7.48 14.32
CA MET A 202 -2.46 -6.85 14.94
C MET A 202 -2.23 -6.53 16.42
N GLU A 203 -0.98 -6.55 16.87
CA GLU A 203 -0.61 -6.21 18.24
C GLU A 203 -0.51 -4.69 18.43
N LEU A 204 -0.78 -4.21 19.67
CA LEU A 204 -0.97 -2.79 19.98
C LEU A 204 0.16 -1.88 19.48
N TYR A 205 1.41 -2.34 19.56
CA TYR A 205 2.59 -1.54 19.18
C TYR A 205 3.01 -1.72 17.71
N ASN A 206 2.51 -2.77 17.04
CA ASN A 206 2.90 -3.15 15.68
C ASN A 206 1.70 -3.23 14.71
N ILE A 207 0.58 -2.61 15.06
CA ILE A 207 -0.63 -2.66 14.20
C ILE A 207 -0.30 -2.10 12.81
N GLY A 208 -0.47 -2.96 11.80
CA GLY A 208 -0.28 -2.59 10.41
C GLY A 208 1.12 -2.84 9.86
N ARG A 209 2.07 -3.39 10.64
CA ARG A 209 3.35 -3.91 10.17
C ARG A 209 3.20 -5.29 9.55
N ARG A 210 4.03 -5.59 8.57
CA ARG A 210 4.13 -6.93 7.97
C ARG A 210 5.51 -7.51 8.28
N PRO A 211 5.58 -8.58 9.09
CA PRO A 211 6.87 -9.18 9.47
C PRO A 211 7.55 -9.88 8.30
N ARG A 212 6.77 -10.30 7.30
CA ARG A 212 7.26 -10.95 6.08
C ARG A 212 6.54 -10.41 4.86
N LEU A 213 7.27 -10.22 3.77
CA LEU A 213 6.76 -9.78 2.47
C LEU A 213 6.93 -10.84 1.38
N ASP A 214 7.34 -12.05 1.78
CA ASP A 214 7.68 -13.18 0.92
C ASP A 214 7.00 -14.49 1.35
N ALA A 215 5.89 -14.40 2.11
CA ALA A 215 5.21 -15.59 2.64
C ALA A 215 4.29 -16.27 1.61
N GLY A 216 4.06 -15.65 0.45
CA GLY A 216 3.25 -16.20 -0.63
C GLY A 216 1.77 -16.32 -0.28
N LYS A 217 1.23 -15.50 0.63
CA LYS A 217 -0.16 -15.59 1.08
C LYS A 217 -0.84 -14.23 1.13
N LEU A 218 -2.09 -14.17 0.69
CA LEU A 218 -3.01 -13.08 1.01
C LEU A 218 -3.51 -13.27 2.44
N SER A 219 -3.69 -12.18 3.16
CA SER A 219 -4.41 -12.16 4.44
C SER A 219 -5.77 -11.48 4.25
N VAL A 220 -6.84 -12.22 4.52
CA VAL A 220 -8.21 -11.73 4.34
C VAL A 220 -8.85 -11.49 5.69
N TYR A 221 -9.25 -10.26 5.96
CA TYR A 221 -9.84 -9.85 7.23
C TYR A 221 -11.28 -9.37 7.01
N PHE A 222 -12.20 -9.90 7.79
CA PHE A 222 -13.60 -9.48 7.77
C PHE A 222 -14.28 -9.77 9.10
N LEU A 223 -15.44 -9.14 9.31
CA LEU A 223 -16.24 -9.38 10.52
C LEU A 223 -17.27 -10.48 10.26
N HIS A 224 -17.33 -11.46 11.17
CA HIS A 224 -18.31 -12.55 11.14
C HIS A 224 -19.73 -12.04 11.33
N ARG A 225 -19.95 -11.18 12.32
CA ARG A 225 -21.25 -10.55 12.66
C ARG A 225 -21.16 -9.03 12.53
N GLY A 226 -21.47 -8.53 11.32
CA GLY A 226 -21.43 -7.11 11.03
C GLY A 226 -22.71 -6.39 11.42
N GLY A 227 -22.85 -5.96 12.68
CA GLY A 227 -23.84 -4.98 13.11
C GLY A 227 -23.20 -3.61 13.39
N ARG A 228 -24.02 -2.57 13.66
CA ARG A 228 -23.49 -1.25 14.06
C ARG A 228 -22.61 -1.36 15.31
N TRP A 229 -22.97 -2.22 16.25
CA TRP A 229 -22.18 -2.56 17.43
C TRP A 229 -20.85 -3.22 17.09
N GLY A 230 -20.76 -4.03 16.02
CA GLY A 230 -19.52 -4.61 15.55
C GLY A 230 -18.49 -3.55 15.13
N ILE A 231 -18.92 -2.42 14.56
CA ILE A 231 -18.02 -1.30 14.22
C ILE A 231 -17.49 -0.62 15.50
N VAL A 232 -18.35 -0.43 16.51
CA VAL A 232 -17.92 0.14 17.80
C VAL A 232 -16.90 -0.77 18.49
N MET A 233 -17.18 -2.08 18.52
CA MET A 233 -16.26 -3.08 19.07
C MET A 233 -14.96 -3.16 18.28
N LEU A 234 -15.00 -3.06 16.94
CA LEU A 234 -13.81 -2.98 16.11
C LEU A 234 -12.92 -1.80 16.53
N ILE A 235 -13.49 -0.60 16.67
CA ILE A 235 -12.75 0.59 17.10
C ILE A 235 -12.17 0.37 18.50
N LEU A 236 -12.96 -0.14 19.43
CA LEU A 236 -12.53 -0.38 20.81
C LEU A 236 -11.39 -1.41 20.90
N HIS A 237 -11.53 -2.53 20.19
CA HIS A 237 -10.49 -3.57 20.14
C HIS A 237 -9.23 -3.12 19.40
N THR A 238 -9.37 -2.25 18.38
CA THR A 238 -8.21 -1.62 17.73
C THR A 238 -7.46 -0.70 18.70
N LEU A 239 -8.19 0.13 19.46
CA LEU A 239 -7.58 1.04 20.42
C LEU A 239 -6.91 0.32 21.61
N THR A 240 -7.39 -0.88 21.96
CA THR A 240 -6.83 -1.70 23.05
C THR A 240 -5.82 -2.75 22.56
N GLY A 241 -5.57 -2.85 21.25
CA GLY A 241 -4.65 -3.83 20.65
C GLY A 241 -5.11 -5.28 20.75
N ARG A 242 -6.40 -5.52 20.98
CA ARG A 242 -6.98 -6.86 21.20
C ARG A 242 -7.82 -7.38 20.02
N LEU A 243 -7.53 -6.94 18.81
CA LEU A 243 -8.30 -7.32 17.61
C LEU A 243 -8.29 -8.85 17.36
N ARG A 244 -7.14 -9.50 17.47
CA ARG A 244 -7.01 -10.95 17.28
C ARG A 244 -7.80 -11.80 18.29
N GLN A 245 -8.05 -11.27 19.46
CA GLN A 245 -8.78 -11.95 20.53
C GLN A 245 -10.30 -11.81 20.38
N TRP A 246 -10.75 -10.98 19.44
CA TRP A 246 -12.17 -10.76 19.23
C TRP A 246 -12.77 -11.84 18.32
N ARG A 247 -13.71 -12.61 18.84
CA ARG A 247 -14.34 -13.77 18.16
C ARG A 247 -15.04 -13.45 16.84
N ASP A 248 -15.49 -12.21 16.64
CA ASP A 248 -16.15 -11.79 15.40
C ASP A 248 -15.18 -11.27 14.33
N PHE A 249 -13.88 -11.19 14.63
CA PHE A 249 -12.83 -10.82 13.70
C PHE A 249 -12.19 -12.09 13.11
N GLU A 250 -12.37 -12.30 11.83
CA GLU A 250 -11.80 -13.46 11.12
C GLU A 250 -10.59 -13.03 10.30
N GLU A 251 -9.53 -13.80 10.42
CA GLU A 251 -8.33 -13.74 9.58
C GLU A 251 -8.19 -15.08 8.84
N VAL A 252 -8.07 -15.02 7.53
CA VAL A 252 -7.83 -16.20 6.69
C VAL A 252 -6.64 -15.94 5.79
N LEU A 253 -5.66 -16.86 5.80
CA LEU A 253 -4.52 -16.85 4.89
C LEU A 253 -4.81 -17.75 3.70
N THR A 254 -4.65 -17.25 2.48
CA THR A 254 -4.94 -18.00 1.25
C THR A 254 -4.09 -17.47 0.09
N ASP A 255 -4.01 -18.23 -1.00
CA ASP A 255 -3.36 -17.81 -2.24
C ASP A 255 -4.32 -17.03 -3.14
N THR A 256 -5.61 -17.34 -3.03
CA THR A 256 -6.64 -16.70 -3.85
C THR A 256 -7.93 -16.51 -3.05
N VAL A 257 -8.62 -15.39 -3.30
CA VAL A 257 -9.97 -15.17 -2.76
C VAL A 257 -10.86 -14.53 -3.81
N THR A 258 -12.07 -15.05 -3.94
CA THR A 258 -13.09 -14.46 -4.83
C THR A 258 -14.18 -13.81 -3.98
N ILE A 259 -14.47 -12.54 -4.27
CA ILE A 259 -15.51 -11.77 -3.58
C ILE A 259 -16.61 -11.42 -4.59
N GLN A 260 -17.79 -11.97 -4.36
CA GLN A 260 -18.98 -11.73 -5.18
C GLN A 260 -19.97 -10.82 -4.45
N THR A 261 -20.67 -9.98 -5.19
CA THR A 261 -21.74 -9.11 -4.68
C THR A 261 -22.82 -8.93 -5.74
N ARG A 262 -23.98 -8.41 -5.34
CA ARG A 262 -25.07 -8.08 -6.28
C ARG A 262 -24.75 -6.89 -7.19
N ARG A 263 -23.75 -6.09 -6.86
CA ARG A 263 -23.37 -4.91 -7.66
C ARG A 263 -22.41 -5.35 -8.77
N LYS A 264 -22.62 -4.87 -9.99
CA LYS A 264 -21.72 -5.15 -11.13
C LYS A 264 -20.33 -4.50 -10.99
N ARG A 265 -20.23 -3.40 -10.22
CA ARG A 265 -18.97 -2.70 -9.94
C ARG A 265 -18.93 -2.25 -8.49
N LEU A 266 -17.77 -2.30 -7.88
CA LEU A 266 -17.51 -1.84 -6.51
C LEU A 266 -16.34 -0.86 -6.46
N PRO A 267 -16.42 0.18 -5.63
CA PRO A 267 -15.23 0.94 -5.26
C PRO A 267 -14.32 0.06 -4.39
N VAL A 268 -13.11 -0.14 -4.84
CA VAL A 268 -12.05 -0.89 -4.18
C VAL A 268 -10.92 0.09 -3.89
N ALA A 269 -10.45 0.13 -2.66
CA ALA A 269 -9.21 0.85 -2.34
C ALA A 269 -8.03 -0.09 -2.55
N LEU A 270 -6.99 0.40 -3.20
CA LEU A 270 -5.73 -0.28 -3.48
C LEU A 270 -4.62 0.66 -3.01
N ASP A 271 -3.85 0.27 -2.02
CA ASP A 271 -2.78 1.08 -1.41
C ASP A 271 -3.19 2.53 -1.08
N GLY A 272 -4.47 2.74 -0.75
CA GLY A 272 -5.04 4.04 -0.42
C GLY A 272 -5.71 4.77 -1.58
N GLU A 273 -5.57 4.33 -2.82
CA GLU A 273 -6.27 4.88 -4.00
C GLU A 273 -7.56 4.09 -4.28
N VAL A 274 -8.59 4.75 -4.82
CA VAL A 274 -9.89 4.13 -5.05
C VAL A 274 -10.17 3.95 -6.53
N ALA A 275 -10.24 2.68 -6.97
CA ALA A 275 -10.65 2.28 -8.30
C ALA A 275 -12.09 1.71 -8.29
N LEU A 276 -12.80 1.81 -9.41
CA LEU A 276 -14.09 1.18 -9.61
C LEU A 276 -13.89 -0.15 -10.36
N VAL A 277 -13.95 -1.27 -9.64
CA VAL A 277 -13.61 -2.60 -10.17
C VAL A 277 -14.88 -3.41 -10.47
N GLN A 278 -14.86 -4.15 -11.56
CA GLN A 278 -15.95 -5.06 -11.95
C GLN A 278 -15.95 -6.30 -11.04
N THR A 279 -17.14 -6.75 -10.66
CA THR A 279 -17.30 -7.98 -9.86
C THR A 279 -17.59 -9.20 -10.75
N PRO A 280 -17.19 -10.42 -10.38
CA PRO A 280 -16.52 -10.77 -9.10
C PRO A 280 -15.12 -10.17 -8.97
N LEU A 281 -14.70 -9.86 -7.74
CA LEU A 281 -13.34 -9.47 -7.44
C LEU A 281 -12.52 -10.73 -7.18
N VAL A 282 -11.55 -10.99 -8.01
CA VAL A 282 -10.63 -12.14 -7.89
C VAL A 282 -9.27 -11.62 -7.46
N TYR A 283 -8.93 -11.89 -6.21
CA TYR A 283 -7.63 -11.56 -5.64
C TYR A 283 -6.69 -12.74 -5.77
N LYS A 284 -5.43 -12.47 -6.07
CA LYS A 284 -4.35 -13.45 -6.15
C LYS A 284 -3.07 -12.90 -5.56
N ILE A 285 -2.29 -13.75 -4.90
CA ILE A 285 -0.91 -13.46 -4.58
C ILE A 285 -0.02 -13.83 -5.77
N ILE A 286 1.02 -13.07 -6.00
CA ILE A 286 2.07 -13.34 -6.99
C ILE A 286 3.37 -13.45 -6.20
N PRO A 287 3.79 -14.68 -5.84
CA PRO A 287 4.92 -14.89 -4.95
C PRO A 287 6.24 -14.42 -5.58
N LYS A 288 7.08 -13.74 -4.78
CA LYS A 288 8.43 -13.30 -5.16
C LYS A 288 8.50 -12.51 -6.48
N ALA A 289 7.45 -11.76 -6.76
CA ALA A 289 7.22 -11.14 -8.06
C ALA A 289 8.03 -9.85 -8.28
N LEU A 290 8.36 -9.12 -7.23
CA LEU A 290 9.04 -7.83 -7.33
C LEU A 290 10.41 -7.89 -6.62
N SER A 291 11.46 -7.57 -7.36
CA SER A 291 12.79 -7.36 -6.78
C SER A 291 12.87 -5.96 -6.19
N VAL A 292 13.25 -5.82 -4.92
CA VAL A 292 13.40 -4.55 -4.22
C VAL A 292 14.78 -4.44 -3.62
N ILE A 293 15.39 -3.24 -3.70
CA ILE A 293 16.67 -2.98 -3.06
C ILE A 293 16.43 -2.69 -1.58
N VAL A 294 17.08 -3.46 -0.73
CA VAL A 294 16.98 -3.37 0.74
C VAL A 294 18.37 -3.20 1.37
N PRO A 295 18.46 -2.73 2.62
CA PRO A 295 19.73 -2.70 3.34
C PRO A 295 20.37 -4.08 3.38
N LYS A 296 21.69 -4.15 3.23
CA LYS A 296 22.44 -5.40 3.47
C LYS A 296 22.17 -5.86 4.90
N ARG A 297 21.88 -7.13 5.07
CA ARG A 297 21.82 -7.72 6.40
C ARG A 297 23.24 -7.72 6.97
N GLU A 298 23.44 -7.03 8.07
CA GLU A 298 24.64 -7.22 8.87
C GLU A 298 24.63 -8.68 9.34
N ASN A 299 25.59 -9.46 8.82
CA ASN A 299 25.83 -10.80 9.34
C ASN A 299 26.27 -10.63 10.79
N GLY A 300 25.32 -10.84 11.74
CA GLY A 300 25.61 -10.92 13.16
C GLY A 300 26.32 -12.22 13.52
#